data_b3d8bacc2bae2a5ed089b550d397aea9
#
_entry.id   b3d8bacc2bae2a5ed089b550d397aea9
#
_cell.length_a   1.000
_cell.length_b   1.000
_cell.length_c   1.000
_cell.angle_alpha   90.00
_cell.angle_beta   90.00
_cell.angle_gamma   90.00
#
_symmetry.space_group_name_H-M   'P 1'
#
loop_
_entity.id
_entity.type
_entity.pdbx_description
1 polymer ?
#
loop_
_entity_poly.entity_id
_entity_poly.type
_entity_poly.pdbx_seq_one_letter_code
_entity_poly.pdbx_strand_id
1 'polypeptide(L)'
;MGHRIELEEIDTEVLKLDGVKRCLTLFDEKKSKLWCFYVGEVTKEDIISFLKVNVPEYMVPTKYVKLEEFTLTKNGKIDRNVLKEMIKWTMKIF
;
A
#
# COMPACT_ATOMS: atom_id res chain seq x y z
N MET A 1 -19.84 1.33 -15.11
CA MET A 1 -18.95 1.71 -15.16
C MET A 1 -18.01 1.52 -14.19
N GLY A 2 -17.04 1.38 -14.27
CA GLY A 2 -16.01 0.94 -13.43
C GLY A 2 -15.98 1.55 -12.06
N HIS A 3 -15.44 0.84 -11.16
CA HIS A 3 -15.23 1.31 -9.83
C HIS A 3 -13.98 2.17 -9.84
N ARG A 4 -14.11 3.32 -9.25
CA ARG A 4 -12.95 4.15 -9.07
C ARG A 4 -12.38 3.83 -7.70
N ILE A 5 -11.18 3.29 -7.69
CA ILE A 5 -10.52 2.98 -6.43
C ILE A 5 -9.88 4.23 -5.87
N GLU A 6 -10.28 4.58 -4.66
CA GLU A 6 -9.70 5.72 -3.96
C GLU A 6 -8.55 5.20 -3.09
N LEU A 7 -7.33 5.36 -3.58
CA LEU A 7 -6.15 4.86 -2.86
C LEU A 7 -6.03 5.46 -1.46
N GLU A 8 -6.40 6.73 -1.33
CA GLU A 8 -6.34 7.39 -0.03
C GLU A 8 -7.30 6.78 0.99
N GLU A 9 -8.43 6.25 0.52
CA GLU A 9 -9.37 5.58 1.42
C GLU A 9 -8.75 4.29 1.97
N ILE A 10 -8.02 3.57 1.14
CA ILE A 10 -7.34 2.36 1.57
C ILE A 10 -6.31 2.73 2.64
N ASP A 11 -5.51 3.77 2.37
CA ASP A 11 -4.50 4.22 3.31
C ASP A 11 -5.14 4.62 4.64
N THR A 12 -6.25 5.34 4.58
CA THR A 12 -6.96 5.78 5.79
C THR A 12 -7.41 4.59 6.61
N GLU A 13 -7.95 3.56 5.95
CA GLU A 13 -8.40 2.37 6.67
C GLU A 13 -7.24 1.59 7.27
N VAL A 14 -6.14 1.41 6.52
CA VAL A 14 -4.99 0.70 7.03
C VAL A 14 -4.40 1.40 8.27
N LEU A 15 -4.39 2.73 8.23
CA LEU A 15 -3.86 3.52 9.35
C LEU A 15 -4.67 3.39 10.63
N LYS A 16 -5.91 2.90 10.54
CA LYS A 16 -6.73 2.66 11.73
C LYS A 16 -6.29 1.41 12.48
N LEU A 17 -5.57 0.52 11.81
CA LEU A 17 -5.09 -0.69 12.45
C LEU A 17 -3.95 -0.34 13.41
N ASP A 18 -4.12 -0.75 14.66
CA ASP A 18 -3.11 -0.50 15.68
C ASP A 18 -1.81 -1.19 15.29
N GLY A 19 -0.71 -0.46 15.38
CA GLY A 19 0.59 -0.97 15.00
C GLY A 19 1.09 -0.48 13.64
N VAL A 20 0.22 0.12 12.82
CA VAL A 20 0.63 0.73 11.56
C VAL A 20 0.98 2.19 11.80
N LYS A 21 2.20 2.57 11.46
CA LYS A 21 2.65 3.96 11.65
C LYS A 21 2.44 4.80 10.41
N ARG A 22 2.69 4.24 9.26
CA ARG A 22 2.51 4.92 7.97
C ARG A 22 2.11 3.92 6.92
N CYS A 23 1.42 4.40 5.90
CA CYS A 23 0.95 3.55 4.82
C CYS A 23 0.74 4.35 3.54
N LEU A 24 1.10 3.77 2.43
CA LEU A 24 0.81 4.35 1.12
C LEU A 24 0.50 3.23 0.16
N THR A 25 -0.64 3.32 -0.52
CA THR A 25 -1.07 2.33 -1.51
C THR A 25 -0.86 2.91 -2.90
N LEU A 26 -0.32 2.09 -3.80
CA LEU A 26 -0.14 2.46 -5.19
C LEU A 26 -0.79 1.42 -6.08
N PHE A 27 -1.22 1.85 -7.26
CA PHE A 27 -1.82 0.95 -8.24
C PHE A 27 -0.83 0.68 -9.37
N ASP A 28 -0.57 -0.59 -9.63
CA ASP A 28 0.27 -1.01 -10.74
C ASP A 28 -0.63 -1.25 -11.94
N GLU A 29 -0.66 -0.29 -12.87
CA GLU A 29 -1.53 -0.36 -14.03
C GLU A 29 -1.21 -1.53 -14.95
N LYS A 30 0.04 -1.92 -15.05
CA LYS A 30 0.44 -3.00 -15.95
C LYS A 30 -0.11 -4.35 -15.51
N LYS A 31 -0.13 -4.59 -14.22
CA LYS A 31 -0.61 -5.85 -13.66
C LYS A 31 -1.98 -5.72 -13.02
N SER A 32 -2.54 -4.52 -13.01
CA SER A 32 -3.81 -4.23 -12.36
C SER A 32 -3.85 -4.71 -10.92
N LYS A 33 -2.79 -4.40 -10.17
CA LYS A 33 -2.67 -4.80 -8.78
C LYS A 33 -2.44 -3.63 -7.86
N LEU A 34 -2.97 -3.76 -6.66
CA LEU A 34 -2.73 -2.76 -5.61
C LEU A 34 -1.56 -3.19 -4.75
N TRP A 35 -0.65 -2.26 -4.51
CA TRP A 35 0.51 -2.47 -3.66
C TRP A 35 0.38 -1.61 -2.42
N CYS A 36 0.52 -2.22 -1.25
CA CYS A 36 0.47 -1.51 0.01
C CYS A 36 1.87 -1.47 0.62
N PHE A 37 2.42 -0.28 0.75
CA PHE A 37 3.70 -0.07 1.42
C PHE A 37 3.39 0.45 2.81
N TYR A 38 3.99 -0.15 3.84
CA TYR A 38 3.66 0.28 5.19
C TYR A 38 4.85 0.17 6.15
N VAL A 39 4.78 0.97 7.20
CA VAL A 39 5.74 0.95 8.29
C VAL A 39 4.95 0.63 9.56
N GLY A 40 5.42 -0.31 10.34
CA GLY A 40 4.74 -0.68 11.58
C GLY A 40 5.10 -2.08 12.03
N GLU A 41 4.51 -2.47 13.15
CA GLU A 41 4.80 -3.76 13.77
C GLU A 41 3.68 -4.77 13.52
N VAL A 42 3.13 -4.78 12.33
CA VAL A 42 2.06 -5.72 11.96
C VAL A 42 2.49 -6.51 10.74
N THR A 43 1.86 -7.66 10.53
CA THR A 43 2.13 -8.48 9.35
C THR A 43 1.13 -8.10 8.26
N LYS A 44 1.41 -8.55 7.02
CA LYS A 44 0.46 -8.33 5.94
C LYS A 44 -0.85 -9.05 6.22
N GLU A 45 -0.79 -10.21 6.89
CA GLU A 45 -1.99 -10.97 7.25
C GLU A 45 -2.88 -10.17 8.18
N ASP A 46 -2.27 -9.43 9.11
CA ASP A 46 -3.04 -8.56 10.01
C ASP A 46 -3.78 -7.49 9.23
N ILE A 47 -3.10 -6.88 8.25
CA ILE A 47 -3.70 -5.84 7.42
C ILE A 47 -4.81 -6.41 6.57
N ILE A 48 -4.57 -7.55 5.93
CA ILE A 48 -5.57 -8.19 5.09
C ILE A 48 -6.83 -8.52 5.88
N SER A 49 -6.66 -9.13 7.05
CA SER A 49 -7.80 -9.49 7.90
C SER A 49 -8.60 -8.26 8.30
N PHE A 50 -7.90 -7.19 8.63
CA PHE A 50 -8.56 -5.94 9.02
C PHE A 50 -9.33 -5.34 7.85
N LEU A 51 -8.70 -5.28 6.67
CA LEU A 51 -9.34 -4.67 5.51
C LEU A 51 -10.53 -5.47 5.00
N LYS A 52 -10.47 -6.79 5.06
CA LYS A 52 -11.59 -7.62 4.60
C LYS A 52 -12.88 -7.33 5.33
N VAL A 53 -12.79 -6.87 6.56
CA VAL A 53 -13.97 -6.54 7.35
C VAL A 53 -14.43 -5.11 7.09
N ASN A 54 -13.52 -4.25 6.69
CA ASN A 54 -13.80 -2.81 6.62
C ASN A 54 -13.96 -2.22 5.23
N VAL A 55 -13.48 -2.90 4.19
CA VAL A 55 -13.58 -2.38 2.82
C VAL A 55 -14.02 -3.50 1.86
N PRO A 56 -14.54 -3.12 0.68
CA PRO A 56 -14.88 -4.11 -0.34
C PRO A 56 -13.64 -4.87 -0.79
N GLU A 57 -13.82 -6.11 -1.23
CA GLU A 57 -12.71 -6.95 -1.64
C GLU A 57 -11.82 -6.30 -2.70
N TYR A 58 -12.39 -5.58 -3.65
CA TYR A 58 -11.60 -4.97 -4.70
C TYR A 58 -10.67 -3.86 -4.20
N MET A 59 -10.85 -3.42 -2.95
CA MET A 59 -9.99 -2.42 -2.34
C MET A 59 -8.92 -3.03 -1.44
N VAL A 60 -8.85 -4.36 -1.35
CA VAL A 60 -7.83 -5.03 -0.55
C VAL A 60 -6.58 -5.25 -1.40
N PRO A 61 -5.45 -4.62 -1.06
CA PRO A 61 -4.23 -4.81 -1.84
C PRO A 61 -3.79 -6.27 -1.86
N THR A 62 -3.16 -6.68 -2.96
CA THR A 62 -2.67 -8.05 -3.09
C THR A 62 -1.17 -8.15 -2.87
N LYS A 63 -0.46 -7.03 -2.94
CA LYS A 63 0.98 -6.98 -2.71
C LYS A 63 1.26 -6.10 -1.51
N TYR A 64 2.11 -6.55 -0.62
CA TYR A 64 2.45 -5.81 0.60
C TYR A 64 3.95 -5.73 0.76
N VAL A 65 4.45 -4.54 1.08
CA VAL A 65 5.88 -4.34 1.34
C VAL A 65 6.01 -3.62 2.67
N LYS A 66 6.64 -4.29 3.63
CA LYS A 66 6.89 -3.69 4.93
C LYS A 66 8.23 -2.96 4.85
N LEU A 67 8.23 -1.69 5.21
CA LEU A 67 9.42 -0.85 5.18
C LEU A 67 9.79 -0.44 6.59
N GLU A 68 11.07 -0.12 6.80
CA GLU A 68 11.49 0.43 8.08
C GLU A 68 11.09 1.90 8.16
N GLU A 69 11.16 2.59 7.02
CA GLU A 69 10.69 3.97 6.91
C GLU A 69 10.52 4.32 5.45
N PHE A 70 9.76 5.38 5.19
CA PHE A 70 9.58 5.88 3.83
C PHE A 70 10.64 6.92 3.51
N THR A 71 11.10 6.91 2.24
CA THR A 71 11.97 7.97 1.74
C THR A 71 11.10 9.20 1.50
N LEU A 72 11.55 10.36 1.95
CA LEU A 72 10.80 11.60 1.82
C LEU A 72 11.42 12.52 0.79
N THR A 73 10.56 13.33 0.14
CA THR A 73 11.02 14.36 -0.78
C THR A 73 11.54 15.55 0.03
N LYS A 74 12.08 16.53 -0.66
CA LYS A 74 12.57 17.76 -0.02
C LYS A 74 11.49 18.47 0.78
N ASN A 75 10.23 18.29 0.36
CA ASN A 75 9.10 18.93 1.03
C ASN A 75 8.53 18.10 2.17
N GLY A 76 9.16 16.98 2.50
CA GLY A 76 8.72 16.14 3.59
C GLY A 76 7.59 15.18 3.25
N LYS A 77 7.29 15.02 1.97
CA LYS A 77 6.24 14.08 1.53
C LYS A 77 6.87 12.75 1.11
N ILE A 78 6.08 11.68 1.19
CA ILE A 78 6.57 10.36 0.76
C ILE A 78 6.96 10.42 -0.71
N ASP A 79 8.17 9.94 -1.01
CA ASP A 79 8.67 9.92 -2.39
C ASP A 79 8.11 8.71 -3.11
N ARG A 80 7.05 8.94 -3.88
CA ARG A 80 6.37 7.87 -4.62
C ARG A 80 7.22 7.26 -5.71
N ASN A 81 8.18 8.02 -6.25
CA ASN A 81 9.03 7.50 -7.31
C ASN A 81 9.91 6.35 -6.80
N VAL A 82 10.36 6.43 -5.56
CA VAL A 82 11.14 5.36 -4.95
C VAL A 82 10.31 4.09 -4.88
N LEU A 83 9.03 4.22 -4.48
CA LEU A 83 8.14 3.08 -4.38
C LEU A 83 7.82 2.48 -5.75
N LYS A 84 7.62 3.32 -6.75
CA LYS A 84 7.37 2.87 -8.12
C LYS A 84 8.56 2.08 -8.66
N GLU A 85 9.77 2.50 -8.29
CA GLU A 85 10.97 1.76 -8.69
C GLU A 85 11.02 0.40 -8.02
N MET A 86 10.58 0.30 -6.78
CA MET A 86 10.51 -0.99 -6.09
C MET A 86 9.59 -1.96 -6.82
N ILE A 87 8.44 -1.47 -7.28
CA ILE A 87 7.50 -2.28 -8.03
C ILE A 87 8.15 -2.77 -9.32
N LYS A 88 8.82 -1.89 -10.04
CA LYS A 88 9.52 -2.22 -11.27
C LYS A 88 10.57 -3.30 -11.05
N TRP A 89 11.39 -3.14 -10.03
CA TRP A 89 12.46 -4.09 -9.73
C TRP A 89 11.91 -5.47 -9.40
N THR A 90 10.86 -5.52 -8.60
CA THR A 90 10.22 -6.78 -8.23
C THR A 90 9.73 -7.51 -9.47
N MET A 91 9.15 -6.77 -10.41
CA MET A 91 8.65 -7.36 -11.65
C MET A 91 9.75 -7.87 -12.56
N LYS A 92 10.93 -7.26 -12.52
CA LYS A 92 12.06 -7.72 -13.34
C LYS A 92 12.68 -8.99 -12.82
N ILE A 93 12.60 -9.21 -11.52
CA ILE A 93 13.21 -10.39 -10.88
C ILE A 93 12.34 -11.61 -11.09
N PHE A 94 11.05 -11.42 -11.18
CA PHE A 94 10.09 -12.50 -11.41
C PHE A 94 9.39 -12.34 -12.76
#